data_69934153bd223ceac6ebf87f07816f39
#
_entry.id   69934153bd223ceac6ebf87f07816f39
#
_cell.length_a   1.000
_cell.length_b   1.000
_cell.length_c   1.000
_cell.angle_alpha   90.00
_cell.angle_beta   90.00
_cell.angle_gamma   90.00
#
_symmetry.space_group_name_H-M   'P 1'
#
loop_
_entity.id
_entity.type
_entity.pdbx_description
1 polymer ?
#
loop_
_entity_poly.entity_id
_entity_poly.type
_entity_poly.pdbx_seq_one_letter_code
_entity_poly.pdbx_strand_id
1 'polypeptide(L)'
;MQIEKVESNDVIENFIEEEQEKYEAKNEVVCNYTPFCFTAMIDGELVGAIAGATCFSEVYIDELVVKEEHRGKNIGSQLMSAVENYYKDYGFNNMNTMTNEFQAAKFYEKCGFELEFVRKNKDNPKLNKYFYVKYF
;
A
#
# COMPACT_ATOMS: atom_id res chain seq x y z
N MET A 1 14.42 21.45 27.47
CA MET A 1 13.79 20.53 26.49
C MET A 1 14.03 19.11 26.96
N GLN A 2 12.98 18.28 26.97
CA GLN A 2 13.04 16.88 27.39
C GLN A 2 12.57 16.01 26.22
N ILE A 3 13.32 14.98 25.87
CA ILE A 3 13.02 14.03 24.78
C ILE A 3 13.08 12.63 25.36
N GLU A 4 11.98 11.90 25.25
CA GLU A 4 11.87 10.54 25.76
C GLU A 4 11.03 9.64 24.84
N LYS A 5 11.27 8.34 24.89
CA LYS A 5 10.43 7.35 24.20
C LYS A 5 9.17 7.09 25.04
N VAL A 6 8.01 7.29 24.44
CA VAL A 6 6.73 7.03 25.06
C VAL A 6 5.87 6.12 24.17
N GLU A 7 4.80 5.57 24.73
CA GLU A 7 3.74 4.94 23.93
C GLU A 7 2.82 6.02 23.34
N SER A 8 2.35 5.83 22.10
CA SER A 8 1.39 6.75 21.50
C SER A 8 0.04 6.70 22.23
N ASN A 9 -0.65 7.81 22.21
CA ASN A 9 -2.00 7.95 22.74
C ASN A 9 -2.77 9.02 21.95
N ASP A 10 -4.06 9.13 22.20
CA ASP A 10 -4.94 10.06 21.49
C ASP A 10 -4.44 11.52 21.52
N VAL A 11 -3.83 11.95 22.62
CA VAL A 11 -3.29 13.33 22.74
C VAL A 11 -2.13 13.54 21.77
N ILE A 12 -1.23 12.58 21.68
CA ILE A 12 -0.07 12.62 20.78
C ILE A 12 -0.53 12.51 19.32
N GLU A 13 -1.45 11.62 19.05
CA GLU A 13 -2.00 11.40 17.69
C GLU A 13 -2.74 12.66 17.20
N ASN A 14 -3.58 13.26 18.01
CA ASN A 14 -4.25 14.51 17.67
C ASN A 14 -3.26 15.66 17.45
N PHE A 15 -2.23 15.76 18.28
CA PHE A 15 -1.17 16.77 18.10
C PHE A 15 -0.46 16.61 16.74
N ILE A 16 -0.11 15.37 16.39
CA ILE A 16 0.56 15.08 15.11
C ILE A 16 -0.36 15.48 13.95
N GLU A 17 -1.62 15.06 13.98
CA GLU A 17 -2.60 15.35 12.93
C GLU A 17 -2.81 16.86 12.76
N GLU A 18 -3.07 17.60 13.84
CA GLU A 18 -3.26 19.05 13.80
C GLU A 18 -2.05 19.79 13.21
N GLU A 19 -0.84 19.43 13.61
CA GLU A 19 0.38 20.07 13.09
C GLU A 19 0.64 19.71 11.62
N GLN A 20 0.35 18.49 11.20
CA GLN A 20 0.45 18.10 9.80
C GLN A 20 -0.56 18.84 8.91
N GLU A 21 -1.80 18.98 9.35
CA GLU A 21 -2.84 19.74 8.64
C GLU A 21 -2.43 21.20 8.42
N LYS A 22 -1.73 21.83 9.38
CA LYS A 22 -1.20 23.18 9.22
C LYS A 22 -0.17 23.27 8.11
N TYR A 23 0.71 22.25 7.95
CA TYR A 23 1.67 22.19 6.85
C TYR A 23 0.97 22.00 5.50
N GLU A 24 -0.01 21.11 5.45
CA GLU A 24 -0.80 20.86 4.25
C GLU A 24 -1.51 22.12 3.80
N ALA A 25 -2.18 22.82 4.71
CA ALA A 25 -2.88 24.08 4.42
C ALA A 25 -1.95 25.15 3.88
N LYS A 26 -0.73 25.29 4.43
CA LYS A 26 0.28 26.23 3.94
C LYS A 26 0.76 25.92 2.51
N ASN A 27 0.74 24.66 2.13
CA ASN A 27 1.21 24.19 0.82
C ASN A 27 0.06 23.89 -0.16
N GLU A 28 -1.17 24.22 0.22
CA GLU A 28 -2.37 24.02 -0.61
C GLU A 28 -2.57 22.57 -1.05
N VAL A 29 -2.25 21.62 -0.17
CA VAL A 29 -2.45 20.18 -0.37
C VAL A 29 -3.32 19.61 0.73
N VAL A 30 -3.99 18.50 0.46
CA VAL A 30 -4.81 17.76 1.42
C VAL A 30 -4.48 16.28 1.29
N CYS A 31 -4.07 15.63 2.38
CA CYS A 31 -3.80 14.19 2.37
C CYS A 31 -5.08 13.38 2.12
N ASN A 32 -6.14 13.67 2.88
CA ASN A 32 -7.40 12.94 2.78
C ASN A 32 -7.20 11.41 2.87
N TYR A 33 -6.46 10.97 3.88
CA TYR A 33 -6.15 9.55 4.10
C TYR A 33 -7.43 8.72 4.21
N THR A 34 -7.58 7.74 3.30
CA THR A 34 -8.76 6.87 3.27
C THR A 34 -8.35 5.42 3.07
N PRO A 35 -8.49 4.55 4.09
CA PRO A 35 -8.18 3.13 3.93
C PRO A 35 -9.18 2.41 3.05
N PHE A 36 -8.74 1.35 2.38
CA PHE A 36 -9.58 0.46 1.59
C PHE A 36 -9.21 -1.01 1.81
N CYS A 37 -10.17 -1.88 1.53
CA CYS A 37 -9.95 -3.32 1.50
C CYS A 37 -10.89 -3.96 0.46
N PHE A 38 -10.33 -4.90 -0.35
CA PHE A 38 -11.08 -5.76 -1.25
C PHE A 38 -10.81 -7.21 -0.89
N THR A 39 -11.82 -8.05 -1.01
CA THR A 39 -11.72 -9.47 -0.64
C THR A 39 -12.11 -10.37 -1.80
N ALA A 40 -11.53 -11.55 -1.83
CA ALA A 40 -11.93 -12.65 -2.70
C ALA A 40 -12.58 -13.76 -1.88
N MET A 41 -13.79 -14.13 -2.27
CA MET A 41 -14.57 -15.18 -1.61
C MET A 41 -14.83 -16.33 -2.58
N ILE A 42 -14.70 -17.57 -2.13
CA ILE A 42 -15.09 -18.77 -2.88
C ILE A 42 -15.98 -19.61 -1.96
N ASP A 43 -17.19 -19.90 -2.40
CA ASP A 43 -18.17 -20.68 -1.64
C ASP A 43 -18.36 -20.23 -0.17
N GLY A 44 -18.37 -18.90 0.02
CA GLY A 44 -18.48 -18.28 1.36
C GLY A 44 -17.20 -18.26 2.19
N GLU A 45 -16.10 -18.76 1.66
CA GLU A 45 -14.80 -18.75 2.32
C GLU A 45 -13.94 -17.57 1.85
N LEU A 46 -13.32 -16.85 2.79
CA LEU A 46 -12.35 -15.81 2.48
C LEU A 46 -11.02 -16.45 2.02
N VAL A 47 -10.68 -16.25 0.76
CA VAL A 47 -9.47 -16.86 0.14
C VAL A 47 -8.38 -15.86 -0.22
N GLY A 48 -8.69 -14.57 -0.23
CA GLY A 48 -7.71 -13.53 -0.51
C GLY A 48 -8.20 -12.15 -0.10
N ALA A 49 -7.25 -11.26 0.14
CA ALA A 49 -7.54 -9.86 0.46
C ALA A 49 -6.42 -8.95 -0.05
N ILE A 50 -6.79 -7.73 -0.43
CA ILE A 50 -5.89 -6.63 -0.73
C ILE A 50 -6.35 -5.41 0.05
N ALA A 51 -5.42 -4.76 0.73
CA ALA A 51 -5.69 -3.59 1.55
C ALA A 51 -4.64 -2.51 1.33
N GLY A 52 -5.02 -1.28 1.59
CA GLY A 52 -4.15 -0.12 1.46
C GLY A 52 -4.89 1.15 1.83
N ALA A 53 -4.43 2.26 1.30
CA ALA A 53 -5.06 3.56 1.53
C ALA A 53 -4.79 4.50 0.36
N THR A 54 -5.66 5.48 0.20
CA THR A 54 -5.39 6.64 -0.65
C THR A 54 -4.91 7.80 0.21
N CYS A 55 -3.95 8.55 -0.30
CA CYS A 55 -3.43 9.76 0.35
C CYS A 55 -2.83 10.66 -0.72
N PHE A 56 -3.10 11.96 -0.66
CA PHE A 56 -2.73 12.91 -1.71
C PHE A 56 -3.25 12.43 -3.06
N SER A 57 -2.35 12.26 -4.03
CA SER A 57 -2.68 11.81 -5.39
C SER A 57 -2.38 10.34 -5.65
N GLU A 58 -2.23 9.52 -4.62
CA GLU A 58 -1.74 8.15 -4.74
C GLU A 58 -2.66 7.11 -4.10
N VAL A 59 -2.65 5.93 -4.69
CA VAL A 59 -3.26 4.70 -4.14
C VAL A 59 -2.13 3.79 -3.68
N TYR A 60 -1.93 3.68 -2.37
CA TYR A 60 -0.89 2.83 -1.80
C TYR A 60 -1.46 1.46 -1.44
N ILE A 61 -0.82 0.41 -1.94
CA ILE A 61 -1.15 -0.98 -1.62
C ILE A 61 -0.21 -1.44 -0.51
N ASP A 62 -0.78 -1.76 0.64
CA ASP A 62 -0.06 -2.16 1.84
C ASP A 62 0.07 -3.67 1.95
N GLU A 63 -1.04 -4.38 1.77
CA GLU A 63 -1.12 -5.82 1.93
C GLU A 63 -1.82 -6.49 0.74
N LEU A 64 -1.27 -7.61 0.27
CA LEU A 64 -1.92 -8.51 -0.68
C LEU A 64 -1.62 -9.94 -0.27
N VAL A 65 -2.65 -10.68 0.11
CA VAL A 65 -2.52 -12.05 0.60
C VAL A 65 -3.55 -12.95 -0.08
N VAL A 66 -3.12 -14.13 -0.50
CA VAL A 66 -3.97 -15.21 -1.01
C VAL A 66 -3.64 -16.48 -0.23
N LYS A 67 -4.67 -17.20 0.21
CA LYS A 67 -4.50 -18.49 0.89
C LYS A 67 -3.61 -19.42 0.07
N GLU A 68 -2.72 -20.15 0.72
CA GLU A 68 -1.71 -20.99 0.07
C GLU A 68 -2.34 -21.99 -0.92
N GLU A 69 -3.41 -22.68 -0.52
CA GLU A 69 -4.12 -23.65 -1.37
C GLU A 69 -4.85 -23.05 -2.58
N HIS A 70 -5.01 -21.72 -2.61
CA HIS A 70 -5.66 -20.98 -3.69
C HIS A 70 -4.68 -20.17 -4.55
N ARG A 71 -3.37 -20.26 -4.26
CA ARG A 71 -2.34 -19.59 -5.08
C ARG A 71 -2.21 -20.23 -6.46
N GLY A 72 -1.70 -19.47 -7.42
CA GLY A 72 -1.57 -19.92 -8.81
C GLY A 72 -2.87 -19.93 -9.61
N LYS A 73 -3.95 -19.36 -9.09
CA LYS A 73 -5.29 -19.29 -9.73
C LYS A 73 -5.67 -17.85 -10.13
N ASN A 74 -4.71 -16.95 -10.25
CA ASN A 74 -4.89 -15.54 -10.62
C ASN A 74 -5.72 -14.69 -9.62
N ILE A 75 -5.95 -15.15 -8.40
CA ILE A 75 -6.75 -14.41 -7.41
C ILE A 75 -6.06 -13.08 -7.05
N GLY A 76 -4.74 -13.10 -6.81
CA GLY A 76 -3.97 -11.89 -6.54
C GLY A 76 -4.06 -10.86 -7.66
N SER A 77 -3.94 -11.29 -8.92
CA SER A 77 -4.07 -10.43 -10.10
C SER A 77 -5.48 -9.85 -10.23
N GLN A 78 -6.50 -10.62 -9.91
CA GLN A 78 -7.90 -10.16 -9.95
C GLN A 78 -8.17 -9.14 -8.83
N LEU A 79 -7.63 -9.35 -7.63
CA LEU A 79 -7.70 -8.38 -6.54
C LEU A 79 -7.01 -7.06 -6.92
N MET A 80 -5.82 -7.13 -7.52
CA MET A 80 -5.11 -5.95 -8.01
C MET A 80 -5.91 -5.20 -9.07
N SER A 81 -6.49 -5.93 -10.04
CA SER A 81 -7.33 -5.36 -11.08
C SER A 81 -8.60 -4.72 -10.50
N ALA A 82 -9.16 -5.27 -9.44
CA ALA A 82 -10.32 -4.69 -8.76
C ALA A 82 -10.00 -3.32 -8.16
N VAL A 83 -8.84 -3.17 -7.51
CA VAL A 83 -8.36 -1.89 -6.99
C VAL A 83 -8.15 -0.88 -8.13
N GLU A 84 -7.44 -1.27 -9.17
CA GLU A 84 -7.18 -0.41 -10.33
C GLU A 84 -8.47 0.06 -10.99
N ASN A 85 -9.41 -0.85 -11.25
CA ASN A 85 -10.70 -0.52 -11.87
C ASN A 85 -11.56 0.40 -10.98
N TYR A 86 -11.46 0.24 -9.68
CA TYR A 86 -12.19 1.10 -8.74
C TYR A 86 -11.67 2.54 -8.76
N TYR A 87 -10.34 2.72 -8.77
CA TYR A 87 -9.73 4.04 -8.62
C TYR A 87 -9.37 4.77 -9.92
N LYS A 88 -9.34 4.09 -11.07
CA LYS A 88 -8.88 4.65 -12.36
C LYS A 88 -9.55 5.97 -12.80
N ASP A 89 -10.77 6.21 -12.37
CA ASP A 89 -11.54 7.40 -12.75
C ASP A 89 -11.64 8.46 -11.62
N TYR A 90 -10.92 8.28 -10.53
CA TYR A 90 -10.92 9.20 -9.38
C TYR A 90 -9.90 10.33 -9.49
N GLY A 91 -9.03 10.32 -10.50
CA GLY A 91 -8.00 11.34 -10.70
C GLY A 91 -6.69 11.12 -9.94
N PHE A 92 -6.49 9.95 -9.36
CA PHE A 92 -5.20 9.58 -8.76
C PHE A 92 -4.11 9.47 -9.82
N ASN A 93 -2.88 9.81 -9.45
CA ASN A 93 -1.70 9.77 -10.33
C ASN A 93 -1.21 8.34 -10.55
N ASN A 94 -1.10 7.57 -9.46
CA ASN A 94 -0.50 6.25 -9.50
C ASN A 94 -1.02 5.32 -8.39
N MET A 95 -0.78 4.03 -8.62
CA MET A 95 -0.78 3.00 -7.58
C MET A 95 0.67 2.63 -7.28
N ASN A 96 1.02 2.48 -6.01
CA ASN A 96 2.37 2.09 -5.64
C ASN A 96 2.37 1.13 -4.45
N THR A 97 3.48 0.43 -4.30
CA THR A 97 3.67 -0.55 -3.23
C THR A 97 5.15 -0.79 -2.96
N MET A 98 5.43 -1.37 -1.81
CA MET A 98 6.75 -1.88 -1.46
C MET A 98 6.61 -3.35 -1.06
N THR A 99 7.49 -4.20 -1.58
CA THR A 99 7.53 -5.62 -1.24
C THR A 99 8.95 -6.07 -0.96
N ASN A 100 9.12 -7.13 -0.18
CA ASN A 100 10.42 -7.73 0.04
C ASN A 100 10.74 -8.81 -1.00
N GLU A 101 12.02 -9.11 -1.20
CA GLU A 101 12.49 -10.15 -2.12
C GLU A 101 11.75 -11.48 -1.93
N PHE A 102 11.55 -11.92 -0.68
CA PHE A 102 10.89 -13.18 -0.38
C PHE A 102 9.38 -13.19 -0.66
N GLN A 103 8.76 -12.02 -0.89
CA GLN A 103 7.33 -11.85 -1.09
C GLN A 103 6.88 -11.82 -2.55
N ALA A 104 7.59 -12.51 -3.44
CA ALA A 104 7.25 -12.59 -4.86
C ALA A 104 7.19 -11.24 -5.60
N ALA A 105 8.30 -10.48 -5.56
CA ALA A 105 8.44 -9.17 -6.20
C ALA A 105 8.00 -9.17 -7.69
N LYS A 106 8.31 -10.21 -8.45
CA LYS A 106 7.96 -10.33 -9.88
C LYS A 106 6.45 -10.34 -10.16
N PHE A 107 5.61 -10.63 -9.16
CA PHE A 107 4.16 -10.56 -9.30
C PHE A 107 3.70 -9.16 -9.74
N TYR A 108 4.29 -8.12 -9.17
CA TYR A 108 3.91 -6.74 -9.48
C TYR A 108 4.27 -6.36 -10.92
N GLU A 109 5.39 -6.84 -11.44
CA GLU A 109 5.76 -6.65 -12.85
C GLU A 109 4.72 -7.28 -13.79
N LYS A 110 4.22 -8.47 -13.46
CA LYS A 110 3.13 -9.13 -14.21
C LYS A 110 1.81 -8.34 -14.16
N CYS A 111 1.57 -7.59 -13.09
CA CYS A 111 0.42 -6.70 -12.97
C CYS A 111 0.62 -5.35 -13.67
N GLY A 112 1.76 -5.14 -14.34
CA GLY A 112 2.05 -3.92 -15.08
C GLY A 112 2.74 -2.82 -14.28
N PHE A 113 3.22 -3.13 -13.07
CA PHE A 113 4.01 -2.19 -12.28
C PHE A 113 5.45 -2.11 -12.79
N GLU A 114 6.02 -0.92 -12.67
CA GLU A 114 7.43 -0.65 -12.98
C GLU A 114 8.24 -0.60 -11.68
N LEU A 115 9.44 -1.17 -11.71
CA LEU A 115 10.37 -1.07 -10.59
C LEU A 115 10.99 0.33 -10.54
N GLU A 116 10.83 1.02 -9.43
CA GLU A 116 11.46 2.33 -9.22
C GLU A 116 12.89 2.18 -8.68
N PHE A 117 13.07 1.43 -7.59
CA PHE A 117 14.39 1.11 -7.04
C PHE A 117 14.32 -0.07 -6.06
N VAL A 118 15.52 -0.56 -5.71
CA VAL A 118 15.70 -1.61 -4.71
C VAL A 118 16.54 -1.07 -3.57
N ARG A 119 16.04 -1.19 -2.33
CA ARG A 119 16.83 -0.96 -1.12
C ARG A 119 17.42 -2.28 -0.67
N LYS A 120 18.74 -2.40 -0.78
CA LYS A 120 19.44 -3.62 -0.37
C LYS A 120 19.53 -3.72 1.15
N ASN A 121 19.26 -4.90 1.69
CA ASN A 121 19.56 -5.21 3.08
C ASN A 121 20.99 -5.76 3.15
N LYS A 122 21.81 -5.20 4.05
CA LYS A 122 23.25 -5.56 4.17
C LYS A 122 23.48 -6.98 4.66
N ASP A 123 22.58 -7.49 5.48
CA ASP A 123 22.76 -8.75 6.21
C ASP A 123 21.98 -9.91 5.61
N ASN A 124 20.82 -9.62 4.99
CA ASN A 124 19.95 -10.65 4.45
C ASN A 124 19.28 -10.19 3.15
N PRO A 125 19.72 -10.70 1.98
CA PRO A 125 19.16 -10.33 0.68
C PRO A 125 17.65 -10.62 0.53
N LYS A 126 17.10 -11.57 1.28
CA LYS A 126 15.65 -11.85 1.29
C LYS A 126 14.83 -10.66 1.81
N LEU A 127 15.46 -9.76 2.54
CA LEU A 127 14.85 -8.55 3.07
C LEU A 127 15.12 -7.30 2.20
N ASN A 128 15.69 -7.45 1.02
CA ASN A 128 15.74 -6.37 0.05
C ASN A 128 14.33 -5.88 -0.22
N LYS A 129 14.16 -4.55 -0.31
CA LYS A 129 12.87 -3.91 -0.56
C LYS A 129 12.80 -3.42 -1.99
N TYR A 130 11.73 -3.80 -2.67
CA TYR A 130 11.43 -3.43 -4.04
C TYR A 130 10.27 -2.43 -4.05
N PHE A 131 10.47 -1.27 -4.65
CA PHE A 131 9.48 -0.21 -4.76
C PHE A 131 8.92 -0.19 -6.17
N TYR A 132 7.62 -0.41 -6.28
CA TYR A 132 6.89 -0.51 -7.54
C TYR A 132 5.85 0.57 -7.70
N VAL A 133 5.67 1.04 -8.92
CA VAL A 133 4.66 2.04 -9.30
C VAL A 133 3.95 1.62 -10.57
N LYS A 134 2.67 1.94 -10.65
CA LYS A 134 1.85 1.85 -11.86
C LYS A 134 1.05 3.14 -12.00
N TYR A 135 1.30 3.89 -13.06
CA TYR A 135 0.56 5.11 -13.36
C TYR A 135 -0.82 4.79 -13.95
N PHE A 136 -1.80 5.61 -13.59
CA PHE A 136 -3.12 5.54 -14.18
C PHE A 136 -3.18 6.12 -15.59
#